data_859bafe9df3fdf622f6a60c183d5e57f
#
_entry.id   859bafe9df3fdf622f6a60c183d5e57f
#
_cell.length_a   1.000
_cell.length_b   1.000
_cell.length_c   1.000
_cell.angle_alpha   90.00
_cell.angle_beta   90.00
_cell.angle_gamma   90.00
#
_symmetry.space_group_name_H-M   'P 1'
#
loop_
_entity.id
_entity.type
_entity.pdbx_description
1 polymer ?
#
loop_
_entity_poly.entity_id
_entity_poly.type
_entity_poly.pdbx_seq_one_letter_code
_entity_poly.pdbx_strand_id
1 'polypeptide(L)'
;MSEQESPQIKPPTKFILEITVFVCGALVMTYEIIGSRLLSPYLGASTYVWTSLIGVILAALSLGYWLGGKIADRRPDIKILASVIFFAGGLVSVTILLKDLILSFITKAPIGLELKSMLAALLLFAPASILLGFVSPYAVKLKISSLEDSGKTVGRLYALSTVGSILGTFLAGFVLIPFVGSEKTLYLIGASLIGLSILLAPFALSKVNVAVLVLFILGISANELKTYYLQQSRDLHDIDTEYSRVQIFKIIEPHTKKMIRVLTNDPYFVQSGTFLDSDDLVFDYNKYYHLLRHFKPDVKKSLMIGGAGYSFPKDYLAKYPNAEIEVAEIDPQMTEIAREFFRLKENPRLKITHQDGRVFLNQAESNQYDAVLMDAFGSLFSVPFQLTTFEAVQHINRVLKDDGVVIFNLGGAIKGDAASFLQAELNTY
;
A
#
# COMPACT_ATOMS: atom_id res chain seq x y z
N MET A 1 14.08 33.29 56.23
CA MET A 1 14.13 32.13 55.36
C MET A 1 12.86 32.16 54.53
N SER A 2 12.92 32.65 53.31
CA SER A 2 11.78 32.71 52.39
C SER A 2 11.67 31.36 51.69
N GLU A 3 10.58 30.64 51.95
CA GLU A 3 10.20 29.46 51.17
C GLU A 3 9.95 29.91 49.71
N GLN A 4 10.80 29.45 48.80
CA GLN A 4 10.54 29.58 47.40
C GLN A 4 9.42 28.60 47.05
N GLU A 5 8.22 29.13 46.83
CA GLU A 5 7.12 28.37 46.17
C GLU A 5 7.62 27.83 44.81
N SER A 6 7.73 26.51 44.72
CA SER A 6 7.91 25.86 43.46
C SER A 6 6.72 26.16 42.54
N PRO A 7 6.94 26.46 41.24
CA PRO A 7 5.85 26.80 40.33
C PRO A 7 4.87 25.63 40.23
N GLN A 8 3.65 25.84 40.73
CA GLN A 8 2.54 24.90 40.58
C GLN A 8 2.24 24.77 39.10
N ILE A 9 2.65 23.64 38.52
CA ILE A 9 2.25 23.23 37.17
C ILE A 9 0.73 23.02 37.22
N LYS A 10 -0.04 23.85 36.49
CA LYS A 10 -1.49 23.63 36.30
C LYS A 10 -1.70 22.18 35.87
N PRO A 11 -2.60 21.44 36.56
CA PRO A 11 -2.88 20.05 36.13
C PRO A 11 -3.35 20.07 34.68
N PRO A 12 -2.86 19.14 33.83
CA PRO A 12 -3.30 19.03 32.45
C PRO A 12 -4.81 18.85 32.41
N THR A 13 -5.44 19.39 31.35
CA THR A 13 -6.88 19.24 31.13
C THR A 13 -7.31 17.81 31.37
N LYS A 14 -8.42 17.62 32.09
CA LYS A 14 -8.85 16.34 32.72
C LYS A 14 -8.80 15.10 31.83
N PHE A 15 -8.71 15.26 30.47
CA PHE A 15 -8.75 14.22 29.47
C PHE A 15 -7.57 14.21 28.48
N ILE A 16 -6.54 15.04 28.69
CA ILE A 16 -5.47 15.18 27.69
C ILE A 16 -4.66 13.87 27.48
N LEU A 17 -4.42 13.10 28.53
CA LEU A 17 -3.72 11.82 28.44
C LEU A 17 -4.55 10.76 27.71
N GLU A 18 -5.87 10.73 27.94
CA GLU A 18 -6.80 9.87 27.23
C GLU A 18 -6.82 10.17 25.72
N ILE A 19 -6.91 11.45 25.36
CA ILE A 19 -6.83 11.91 23.98
C ILE A 19 -5.46 11.51 23.36
N THR A 20 -4.39 11.69 24.13
CA THR A 20 -3.04 11.34 23.66
C THR A 20 -2.90 9.87 23.33
N VAL A 21 -3.31 8.96 24.22
CA VAL A 21 -3.21 7.52 23.94
C VAL A 21 -4.13 7.07 22.81
N PHE A 22 -5.31 7.67 22.71
CA PHE A 22 -6.26 7.40 21.62
C PHE A 22 -5.68 7.83 20.26
N VAL A 23 -5.22 9.07 20.13
CA VAL A 23 -4.65 9.60 18.88
C VAL A 23 -3.37 8.87 18.52
N CYS A 24 -2.46 8.64 19.46
CA CYS A 24 -1.23 7.88 19.19
C CYS A 24 -1.53 6.43 18.76
N GLY A 25 -2.52 5.77 19.38
CA GLY A 25 -2.99 4.46 18.95
C GLY A 25 -3.48 4.46 17.50
N ALA A 26 -4.28 5.47 17.12
CA ALA A 26 -4.74 5.63 15.75
C ALA A 26 -3.58 5.87 14.78
N LEU A 27 -2.65 6.75 15.13
CA LEU A 27 -1.51 7.09 14.27
C LEU A 27 -0.52 5.93 14.09
N VAL A 28 -0.31 5.09 15.12
CA VAL A 28 0.52 3.88 15.01
C VAL A 28 -0.03 2.94 13.93
N MET A 29 -1.32 2.62 13.99
CA MET A 29 -1.93 1.70 13.01
C MET A 29 -2.01 2.32 11.62
N THR A 30 -2.32 3.63 11.54
CA THR A 30 -2.25 4.35 10.26
C THR A 30 -0.84 4.28 9.66
N TYR A 31 0.21 4.48 10.47
CA TYR A 31 1.60 4.43 10.04
C TYR A 31 2.02 3.04 9.55
N GLU A 32 1.53 1.98 10.22
CA GLU A 32 1.75 0.60 9.80
C GLU A 32 1.13 0.30 8.43
N ILE A 33 -0.14 0.65 8.23
CA ILE A 33 -0.84 0.40 6.96
C ILE A 33 -0.21 1.21 5.82
N ILE A 34 0.09 2.48 6.04
CA ILE A 34 0.79 3.33 5.07
C ILE A 34 2.18 2.76 4.74
N GLY A 35 2.86 2.16 5.71
CA GLY A 35 4.17 1.54 5.51
C GLY A 35 4.17 0.52 4.37
N SER A 36 3.16 -0.33 4.26
CA SER A 36 3.06 -1.30 3.17
C SER A 36 2.94 -0.63 1.79
N ARG A 37 2.15 0.45 1.71
CA ARG A 37 1.98 1.22 0.48
C ARG A 37 3.25 1.96 0.05
N LEU A 38 4.03 2.47 1.02
CA LEU A 38 5.32 3.11 0.73
C LEU A 38 6.39 2.13 0.28
N LEU A 39 6.37 0.89 0.77
CA LEU A 39 7.29 -0.17 0.38
C LEU A 39 6.94 -0.78 -0.99
N SER A 40 5.66 -0.82 -1.35
CA SER A 40 5.16 -1.51 -2.56
C SER A 40 5.87 -1.10 -3.86
N PRO A 41 6.13 0.17 -4.19
CA PRO A 41 6.82 0.55 -5.42
C PRO A 41 8.27 0.07 -5.53
N TYR A 42 8.85 -0.41 -4.42
CA TYR A 42 10.26 -0.83 -4.34
C TYR A 42 10.44 -2.32 -4.08
N LEU A 43 9.52 -2.95 -3.35
CA LEU A 43 9.64 -4.33 -2.88
C LEU A 43 8.45 -5.20 -3.28
N GLY A 44 7.42 -4.61 -3.90
CA GLY A 44 6.16 -5.29 -4.20
C GLY A 44 5.23 -5.38 -2.98
N ALA A 45 4.05 -6.01 -3.18
CA ALA A 45 3.00 -6.14 -2.17
C ALA A 45 2.87 -7.59 -1.64
N SER A 46 3.99 -8.33 -1.55
CA SER A 46 4.00 -9.73 -1.14
C SER A 46 3.75 -9.92 0.36
N THR A 47 3.41 -11.14 0.74
CA THR A 47 3.31 -11.56 2.16
C THR A 47 4.62 -11.30 2.92
N TYR A 48 5.79 -11.43 2.28
CA TYR A 48 7.09 -11.14 2.90
C TYR A 48 7.19 -9.69 3.36
N VAL A 49 6.73 -8.75 2.55
CA VAL A 49 6.74 -7.31 2.88
C VAL A 49 5.81 -7.03 4.06
N TRP A 50 4.59 -7.56 4.04
CA TRP A 50 3.62 -7.41 5.12
C TRP A 50 4.11 -8.01 6.43
N THR A 51 4.58 -9.25 6.41
CA THR A 51 5.10 -9.94 7.60
C THR A 51 6.29 -9.21 8.20
N SER A 52 7.23 -8.75 7.36
CA SER A 52 8.40 -8.00 7.82
C SER A 52 7.99 -6.67 8.47
N LEU A 53 7.06 -5.94 7.86
CA LEU A 53 6.61 -4.64 8.36
C LEU A 53 5.90 -4.80 9.71
N ILE A 54 4.92 -5.69 9.80
CA ILE A 54 4.18 -5.96 11.04
C ILE A 54 5.13 -6.43 12.14
N GLY A 55 5.98 -7.43 11.84
CA GLY A 55 6.92 -7.98 12.82
C GLY A 55 7.90 -6.95 13.38
N VAL A 56 8.48 -6.11 12.51
CA VAL A 56 9.40 -5.06 12.92
C VAL A 56 8.71 -3.96 13.73
N ILE A 57 7.52 -3.52 13.32
CA ILE A 57 6.78 -2.50 14.07
C ILE A 57 6.37 -3.02 15.46
N LEU A 58 5.85 -4.25 15.55
CA LEU A 58 5.51 -4.86 16.84
C LEU A 58 6.73 -5.01 17.76
N ALA A 59 7.87 -5.43 17.22
CA ALA A 59 9.12 -5.50 17.99
C ALA A 59 9.58 -4.11 18.46
N ALA A 60 9.47 -3.10 17.61
CA ALA A 60 9.79 -1.72 17.92
C ALA A 60 8.88 -1.15 19.02
N LEU A 61 7.56 -1.37 18.91
CA LEU A 61 6.58 -0.99 19.94
C LEU A 61 6.87 -1.69 21.27
N SER A 62 7.19 -2.98 21.25
CA SER A 62 7.54 -3.75 22.45
C SER A 62 8.76 -3.16 23.17
N LEU A 63 9.81 -2.84 22.40
CA LEU A 63 10.99 -2.13 22.94
C LEU A 63 10.60 -0.76 23.49
N GLY A 64 9.74 -0.03 22.80
CA GLY A 64 9.19 1.26 23.22
C GLY A 64 8.41 1.15 24.53
N TYR A 65 7.55 0.14 24.69
CA TYR A 65 6.82 -0.11 25.95
C TYR A 65 7.78 -0.33 27.13
N TRP A 66 8.79 -1.19 26.92
CA TRP A 66 9.78 -1.47 27.96
C TRP A 66 10.59 -0.24 28.36
N LEU A 67 11.14 0.50 27.38
CA LEU A 67 11.92 1.71 27.63
C LEU A 67 11.06 2.81 28.22
N GLY A 68 9.87 3.01 27.68
CA GLY A 68 8.91 4.04 28.12
C GLY A 68 8.49 3.84 29.57
N GLY A 69 8.17 2.59 29.98
CA GLY A 69 7.87 2.25 31.36
C GLY A 69 9.05 2.54 32.30
N LYS A 70 10.25 2.09 31.92
CA LYS A 70 11.48 2.31 32.72
C LYS A 70 11.81 3.79 32.91
N ILE A 71 11.59 4.63 31.88
CA ILE A 71 11.84 6.08 31.96
C ILE A 71 10.73 6.78 32.76
N ALA A 72 9.48 6.37 32.57
CA ALA A 72 8.33 6.92 33.29
C ALA A 72 8.46 6.67 34.80
N ASP A 73 8.98 5.53 35.22
CA ASP A 73 9.22 5.24 36.64
C ASP A 73 10.27 6.14 37.29
N ARG A 74 11.27 6.58 36.50
CA ARG A 74 12.34 7.43 36.99
C ARG A 74 12.01 8.92 36.94
N ARG A 75 11.27 9.35 35.92
CA ARG A 75 10.96 10.75 35.63
C ARG A 75 9.54 10.90 35.07
N PRO A 76 8.50 10.84 35.89
CA PRO A 76 7.10 10.97 35.45
C PRO A 76 6.79 12.47 35.20
N ASP A 77 7.20 13.00 34.05
CA ASP A 77 6.99 14.38 33.61
C ASP A 77 6.29 14.40 32.23
N ILE A 78 5.16 15.11 32.19
CA ILE A 78 4.37 15.27 30.95
C ILE A 78 5.18 15.92 29.82
N LYS A 79 6.16 16.75 30.13
CA LYS A 79 7.05 17.38 29.15
C LYS A 79 7.95 16.35 28.45
N ILE A 80 8.35 15.29 29.16
CA ILE A 80 9.12 14.18 28.56
C ILE A 80 8.22 13.42 27.58
N LEU A 81 6.97 13.10 27.95
CA LEU A 81 6.02 12.46 27.05
C LEU A 81 5.77 13.31 25.81
N ALA A 82 5.54 14.62 25.99
CA ALA A 82 5.39 15.56 24.88
C ALA A 82 6.62 15.57 23.97
N SER A 83 7.83 15.60 24.54
CA SER A 83 9.06 15.56 23.77
C SER A 83 9.21 14.25 22.98
N VAL A 84 8.89 13.12 23.58
CA VAL A 84 8.92 11.80 22.89
C VAL A 84 7.99 11.78 21.69
N ILE A 85 6.75 12.29 21.84
CA ILE A 85 5.77 12.38 20.74
C ILE A 85 6.28 13.36 19.66
N PHE A 86 6.87 14.48 20.07
CA PHE A 86 7.46 15.45 19.13
C PHE A 86 8.57 14.83 18.29
N PHE A 87 9.50 14.11 18.92
CA PHE A 87 10.57 13.42 18.21
C PHE A 87 10.08 12.26 17.37
N ALA A 88 8.99 11.58 17.75
CA ALA A 88 8.34 10.61 16.89
C ALA A 88 7.87 11.25 15.57
N GLY A 89 7.22 12.43 15.65
CA GLY A 89 6.85 13.21 14.46
C GLY A 89 8.08 13.64 13.64
N GLY A 90 9.19 13.99 14.30
CA GLY A 90 10.47 14.26 13.64
C GLY A 90 11.03 13.06 12.89
N LEU A 91 10.95 11.86 13.47
CA LEU A 91 11.40 10.63 12.82
C LEU A 91 10.52 10.23 11.62
N VAL A 92 9.21 10.49 11.70
CA VAL A 92 8.34 10.39 10.52
C VAL A 92 8.82 11.33 9.41
N SER A 93 9.27 12.54 9.76
CA SER A 93 9.85 13.48 8.79
C SER A 93 11.12 12.95 8.15
N VAL A 94 11.98 12.27 8.92
CA VAL A 94 13.17 11.58 8.39
C VAL A 94 12.76 10.47 7.43
N THR A 95 11.71 9.72 7.75
CA THR A 95 11.15 8.70 6.83
C THR A 95 10.73 9.34 5.50
N ILE A 96 9.99 10.46 5.53
CA ILE A 96 9.59 11.19 4.32
C ILE A 96 10.80 11.55 3.45
N LEU A 97 11.83 12.09 4.08
CA LEU A 97 13.02 12.58 3.38
C LEU A 97 13.89 11.47 2.81
N LEU A 98 14.06 10.37 3.56
CA LEU A 98 15.06 9.34 3.26
C LEU A 98 14.49 8.07 2.63
N LYS A 99 13.15 7.88 2.58
CA LYS A 99 12.54 6.64 2.08
C LYS A 99 13.05 6.22 0.71
N ASP A 100 13.08 7.13 -0.25
CA ASP A 100 13.47 6.82 -1.63
C ASP A 100 14.96 6.45 -1.74
N LEU A 101 15.81 7.14 -0.98
CA LEU A 101 17.24 6.84 -0.95
C LEU A 101 17.49 5.47 -0.34
N ILE A 102 16.91 5.20 0.83
CA ILE A 102 17.07 3.94 1.56
C ILE A 102 16.50 2.78 0.72
N LEU A 103 15.30 2.93 0.18
CA LEU A 103 14.65 1.88 -0.60
C LEU A 103 15.38 1.62 -1.91
N SER A 104 15.84 2.65 -2.62
CA SER A 104 16.65 2.48 -3.83
C SER A 104 17.97 1.79 -3.58
N PHE A 105 18.57 1.97 -2.40
CA PHE A 105 19.80 1.26 -2.01
C PHE A 105 19.51 -0.21 -1.67
N ILE A 106 18.47 -0.46 -0.87
CA ILE A 106 18.09 -1.82 -0.44
C ILE A 106 17.66 -2.68 -1.63
N THR A 107 16.91 -2.14 -2.60
CA THR A 107 16.48 -2.90 -3.78
C THR A 107 17.65 -3.44 -4.60
N LYS A 108 18.77 -2.71 -4.65
CA LYS A 108 19.97 -3.11 -5.39
C LYS A 108 20.87 -4.11 -4.64
N ALA A 109 20.63 -4.32 -3.35
CA ALA A 109 21.44 -5.24 -2.55
C ALA A 109 21.25 -6.70 -3.02
N PRO A 110 22.32 -7.52 -3.10
CA PRO A 110 22.24 -8.92 -3.54
C PRO A 110 21.76 -9.85 -2.41
N ILE A 111 20.60 -9.56 -1.81
CA ILE A 111 19.98 -10.32 -0.70
C ILE A 111 18.53 -10.66 -1.06
N GLY A 112 17.96 -11.66 -0.40
CA GLY A 112 16.56 -12.08 -0.60
C GLY A 112 15.54 -11.00 -0.22
N LEU A 113 14.33 -11.13 -0.75
CA LEU A 113 13.24 -10.18 -0.54
C LEU A 113 12.86 -10.05 0.93
N GLU A 114 12.94 -11.15 1.69
CA GLU A 114 12.67 -11.20 3.12
C GLU A 114 13.57 -10.24 3.90
N LEU A 115 14.88 -10.34 3.66
CA LEU A 115 15.88 -9.47 4.32
C LEU A 115 15.76 -8.02 3.85
N LYS A 116 15.50 -7.79 2.55
CA LYS A 116 15.24 -6.44 2.03
C LYS A 116 14.06 -5.80 2.74
N SER A 117 12.95 -6.52 2.86
CA SER A 117 11.72 -6.05 3.50
C SER A 117 11.93 -5.75 4.98
N MET A 118 12.63 -6.64 5.69
CA MET A 118 12.93 -6.46 7.10
C MET A 118 13.86 -5.27 7.35
N LEU A 119 14.92 -5.09 6.54
CA LEU A 119 15.83 -3.96 6.66
C LEU A 119 15.12 -2.63 6.33
N ALA A 120 14.29 -2.60 5.30
CA ALA A 120 13.50 -1.44 4.95
C ALA A 120 12.54 -1.02 6.08
N ALA A 121 11.81 -1.99 6.65
CA ALA A 121 10.94 -1.77 7.78
C ALA A 121 11.72 -1.28 9.02
N LEU A 122 12.88 -1.89 9.32
CA LEU A 122 13.72 -1.54 10.45
C LEU A 122 14.26 -0.11 10.35
N LEU A 123 14.74 0.30 9.18
CA LEU A 123 15.34 1.63 9.01
C LEU A 123 14.31 2.74 8.94
N LEU A 124 13.16 2.50 8.29
CA LEU A 124 12.16 3.53 8.03
C LEU A 124 11.11 3.64 9.13
N PHE A 125 10.66 2.51 9.70
CA PHE A 125 9.48 2.51 10.57
C PHE A 125 9.82 2.24 12.05
N ALA A 126 10.83 1.43 12.36
CA ALA A 126 11.13 1.09 13.74
C ALA A 126 11.50 2.31 14.62
N PRO A 127 12.29 3.30 14.19
CA PRO A 127 12.67 4.41 15.09
C PRO A 127 11.47 5.20 15.61
N ALA A 128 10.52 5.57 14.73
CA ALA A 128 9.30 6.29 15.14
C ALA A 128 8.40 5.39 16.01
N SER A 129 8.26 4.10 15.65
CA SER A 129 7.44 3.14 16.38
C SER A 129 7.96 2.88 17.80
N ILE A 130 9.27 2.86 18.02
CA ILE A 130 9.86 2.78 19.37
C ILE A 130 9.35 3.95 20.22
N LEU A 131 9.43 5.18 19.71
CA LEU A 131 8.98 6.36 20.45
C LEU A 131 7.46 6.36 20.69
N LEU A 132 6.68 5.92 19.71
CA LEU A 132 5.23 5.78 19.87
C LEU A 132 4.86 4.70 20.91
N GLY A 133 5.67 3.65 21.03
CA GLY A 133 5.54 2.65 22.09
C GLY A 133 5.68 3.23 23.50
N PHE A 134 6.44 4.32 23.72
CA PHE A 134 6.53 4.97 25.04
C PHE A 134 5.19 5.47 25.56
N VAL A 135 4.27 5.87 24.67
CA VAL A 135 3.09 6.67 25.02
C VAL A 135 2.20 5.97 26.03
N SER A 136 1.81 4.72 25.79
CA SER A 136 0.86 4.00 26.65
C SER A 136 1.37 3.79 28.08
N PRO A 137 2.56 3.18 28.33
CA PRO A 137 3.05 2.98 29.70
C PRO A 137 3.36 4.31 30.38
N TYR A 138 3.83 5.31 29.64
CA TYR A 138 4.11 6.63 30.20
C TYR A 138 2.85 7.36 30.63
N ALA A 139 1.79 7.34 29.80
CA ALA A 139 0.49 7.93 30.14
C ALA A 139 -0.16 7.25 31.35
N VAL A 140 -0.05 5.91 31.42
CA VAL A 140 -0.48 5.14 32.60
C VAL A 140 0.23 5.65 33.86
N LYS A 141 1.56 5.78 33.84
CA LYS A 141 2.33 6.23 34.99
C LYS A 141 1.96 7.67 35.42
N LEU A 142 1.72 8.57 34.48
CA LEU A 142 1.29 9.95 34.75
C LEU A 142 -0.14 10.03 35.31
N LYS A 143 -0.99 9.04 35.03
CA LYS A 143 -2.42 9.07 35.44
C LYS A 143 -2.71 8.32 36.72
N ILE A 144 -1.89 7.34 37.09
CA ILE A 144 -2.08 6.59 38.34
C ILE A 144 -1.85 7.50 39.54
N SER A 145 -2.87 7.68 40.37
CA SER A 145 -2.83 8.43 41.61
C SER A 145 -2.78 7.54 42.85
N SER A 146 -3.32 6.33 42.80
CA SER A 146 -3.32 5.36 43.87
C SER A 146 -3.22 3.91 43.33
N LEU A 147 -2.78 2.98 44.18
CA LEU A 147 -2.73 1.56 43.82
C LEU A 147 -4.14 0.95 43.68
N GLU A 148 -5.11 1.44 44.48
CA GLU A 148 -6.49 0.93 44.46
C GLU A 148 -7.20 1.17 43.12
N ASP A 149 -6.95 2.31 42.48
CA ASP A 149 -7.54 2.66 41.16
C ASP A 149 -6.66 2.29 39.97
N SER A 150 -5.53 1.61 40.19
CA SER A 150 -4.54 1.33 39.15
C SER A 150 -5.11 0.46 38.01
N GLY A 151 -5.83 -0.61 38.33
CA GLY A 151 -6.44 -1.49 37.34
C GLY A 151 -7.44 -0.80 36.43
N LYS A 152 -8.31 0.07 37.00
CA LYS A 152 -9.30 0.86 36.26
C LYS A 152 -8.62 1.87 35.32
N THR A 153 -7.58 2.54 35.80
CA THR A 153 -6.82 3.53 35.03
C THR A 153 -6.07 2.89 33.87
N VAL A 154 -5.37 1.78 34.12
CA VAL A 154 -4.66 0.98 33.11
C VAL A 154 -5.65 0.48 32.07
N GLY A 155 -6.71 -0.21 32.49
CA GLY A 155 -7.73 -0.74 31.59
C GLY A 155 -8.35 0.31 30.70
N ARG A 156 -8.70 1.49 31.26
CA ARG A 156 -9.27 2.62 30.51
C ARG A 156 -8.32 3.16 29.45
N LEU A 157 -7.05 3.40 29.79
CA LEU A 157 -6.07 3.97 28.84
C LEU A 157 -5.73 2.95 27.74
N TYR A 158 -5.56 1.68 28.05
CA TYR A 158 -5.35 0.64 27.04
C TYR A 158 -6.58 0.47 26.13
N ALA A 159 -7.79 0.47 26.69
CA ALA A 159 -9.02 0.41 25.90
C ALA A 159 -9.12 1.59 24.92
N LEU A 160 -8.82 2.82 25.37
CA LEU A 160 -8.83 4.00 24.52
C LEU A 160 -7.75 3.92 23.42
N SER A 161 -6.54 3.47 23.75
CA SER A 161 -5.49 3.25 22.77
C SER A 161 -5.92 2.24 21.71
N THR A 162 -6.53 1.12 22.12
CA THR A 162 -7.03 0.08 21.20
C THR A 162 -8.17 0.59 20.33
N VAL A 163 -9.13 1.34 20.89
CA VAL A 163 -10.21 1.96 20.09
C VAL A 163 -9.62 2.93 19.09
N GLY A 164 -8.63 3.75 19.50
CA GLY A 164 -7.87 4.59 18.58
C GLY A 164 -7.23 3.79 17.45
N SER A 165 -6.56 2.68 17.77
CA SER A 165 -5.94 1.77 16.79
C SER A 165 -6.94 1.21 15.79
N ILE A 166 -8.10 0.76 16.26
CA ILE A 166 -9.18 0.26 15.40
C ILE A 166 -9.66 1.36 14.44
N LEU A 167 -9.96 2.55 14.97
CA LEU A 167 -10.40 3.67 14.14
C LEU A 167 -9.32 4.13 13.16
N GLY A 168 -8.05 4.17 13.59
CA GLY A 168 -6.92 4.49 12.73
C GLY A 168 -6.76 3.49 11.58
N THR A 169 -6.97 2.20 11.85
CA THR A 169 -6.94 1.14 10.82
C THR A 169 -8.01 1.37 9.75
N PHE A 170 -9.27 1.55 10.15
CA PHE A 170 -10.35 1.79 9.20
C PHE A 170 -10.20 3.12 8.48
N LEU A 171 -9.80 4.17 9.20
CA LEU A 171 -9.55 5.48 8.59
C LEU A 171 -8.43 5.43 7.55
N ALA A 172 -7.33 4.73 7.85
CA ALA A 172 -6.23 4.55 6.91
C ALA A 172 -6.67 3.83 5.63
N GLY A 173 -7.32 2.66 5.77
CA GLY A 173 -7.70 1.83 4.63
C GLY A 173 -8.84 2.40 3.80
N PHE A 174 -9.88 2.93 4.43
CA PHE A 174 -11.10 3.31 3.73
C PHE A 174 -11.16 4.79 3.33
N VAL A 175 -10.37 5.64 3.97
CA VAL A 175 -10.43 7.09 3.73
C VAL A 175 -9.08 7.67 3.32
N LEU A 176 -8.05 7.50 4.14
CA LEU A 176 -6.80 8.21 3.91
C LEU A 176 -6.06 7.72 2.66
N ILE A 177 -5.94 6.42 2.47
CA ILE A 177 -5.27 5.87 1.28
C ILE A 177 -6.03 6.24 0.00
N PRO A 178 -7.34 5.94 -0.16
CA PRO A 178 -8.04 6.18 -1.41
C PRO A 178 -8.22 7.67 -1.75
N PHE A 179 -8.41 8.54 -0.76
CA PHE A 179 -8.78 9.94 -1.01
C PHE A 179 -7.67 10.95 -0.76
N VAL A 180 -6.69 10.62 0.09
CA VAL A 180 -5.59 11.52 0.44
C VAL A 180 -4.27 11.05 -0.18
N GLY A 181 -4.10 9.73 -0.29
CA GLY A 181 -2.89 9.07 -0.75
C GLY A 181 -1.87 8.82 0.37
N SER A 182 -1.02 7.83 0.17
CA SER A 182 -0.09 7.34 1.19
C SER A 182 0.94 8.39 1.61
N GLU A 183 1.47 9.16 0.67
CA GLU A 183 2.50 10.17 0.99
C GLU A 183 1.95 11.33 1.80
N LYS A 184 0.81 11.89 1.41
CA LYS A 184 0.16 12.97 2.16
C LYS A 184 -0.33 12.51 3.52
N THR A 185 -0.76 11.25 3.64
CA THR A 185 -1.12 10.67 4.94
C THR A 185 0.09 10.59 5.87
N LEU A 186 1.29 10.30 5.34
CA LEU A 186 2.51 10.36 6.14
C LEU A 186 2.79 11.78 6.67
N TYR A 187 2.52 12.82 5.84
CA TYR A 187 2.59 14.22 6.30
C TYR A 187 1.60 14.50 7.44
N LEU A 188 0.36 14.01 7.30
CA LEU A 188 -0.66 14.16 8.35
C LEU A 188 -0.27 13.48 9.65
N ILE A 189 0.34 12.30 9.61
CA ILE A 189 0.84 11.60 10.80
C ILE A 189 1.89 12.47 11.50
N GLY A 190 2.91 12.95 10.77
CA GLY A 190 3.96 13.80 11.33
C GLY A 190 3.40 15.10 11.93
N ALA A 191 2.53 15.80 11.20
CA ALA A 191 1.88 17.02 11.67
C ALA A 191 1.01 16.78 12.91
N SER A 192 0.24 15.68 12.95
CA SER A 192 -0.61 15.31 14.07
C SER A 192 0.20 15.02 15.33
N LEU A 193 1.33 14.31 15.21
CA LEU A 193 2.23 14.03 16.34
C LEU A 193 2.87 15.32 16.88
N ILE A 194 3.36 16.19 16.00
CA ILE A 194 3.92 17.48 16.38
C ILE A 194 2.85 18.34 17.06
N GLY A 195 1.66 18.45 16.48
CA GLY A 195 0.54 19.20 17.04
C GLY A 195 0.09 18.67 18.40
N LEU A 196 -0.04 17.35 18.54
CA LEU A 196 -0.40 16.68 19.80
C LEU A 196 0.64 16.94 20.88
N SER A 197 1.92 16.93 20.56
CA SER A 197 3.01 17.25 21.47
C SER A 197 2.89 18.68 22.01
N ILE A 198 2.60 19.66 21.15
CA ILE A 198 2.42 21.07 21.55
C ILE A 198 1.18 21.24 22.44
N LEU A 199 0.10 20.53 22.15
CA LEU A 199 -1.11 20.54 22.98
C LEU A 199 -0.89 19.90 24.35
N LEU A 200 -0.06 18.86 24.41
CA LEU A 200 0.22 18.13 25.65
C LEU A 200 1.08 18.97 26.62
N ALA A 201 2.13 19.60 26.10
CA ALA A 201 2.96 20.53 26.86
C ALA A 201 3.62 21.52 25.89
N PRO A 202 3.29 22.82 25.99
CA PRO A 202 4.02 23.86 25.28
C PRO A 202 5.50 23.79 25.62
N PHE A 203 6.37 23.68 24.61
CA PHE A 203 7.82 23.63 24.82
C PHE A 203 8.49 24.90 24.28
N ALA A 204 9.61 25.26 24.89
CA ALA A 204 10.43 26.36 24.40
C ALA A 204 11.01 26.01 23.01
N LEU A 205 11.08 27.00 22.13
CA LEU A 205 11.74 26.87 20.83
C LEU A 205 13.26 26.71 21.04
N SER A 206 13.67 25.50 21.42
CA SER A 206 15.09 25.14 21.47
C SER A 206 15.63 24.96 20.05
N LYS A 207 16.96 25.07 19.86
CA LYS A 207 17.61 24.82 18.56
C LYS A 207 17.24 23.45 17.99
N VAL A 208 17.10 22.44 18.84
CA VAL A 208 16.74 21.07 18.45
C VAL A 208 15.29 21.01 17.97
N ASN A 209 14.34 21.63 18.68
CA ASN A 209 12.94 21.64 18.29
C ASN A 209 12.73 22.39 16.97
N VAL A 210 13.42 23.51 16.78
CA VAL A 210 13.42 24.24 15.50
C VAL A 210 14.00 23.39 14.39
N ALA A 211 15.11 22.66 14.63
CA ALA A 211 15.70 21.77 13.65
C ALA A 211 14.73 20.66 13.20
N VAL A 212 13.95 20.06 14.12
CA VAL A 212 12.94 19.06 13.80
C VAL A 212 11.82 19.65 12.95
N LEU A 213 11.32 20.86 13.28
CA LEU A 213 10.30 21.53 12.47
C LEU A 213 10.82 21.87 11.06
N VAL A 214 12.04 22.38 10.98
CA VAL A 214 12.70 22.65 9.69
C VAL A 214 12.85 21.35 8.89
N LEU A 215 13.28 20.27 9.52
CA LEU A 215 13.40 18.96 8.88
C LEU A 215 12.06 18.46 8.36
N PHE A 216 10.97 18.68 9.11
CA PHE A 216 9.62 18.31 8.67
C PHE A 216 9.21 19.09 7.42
N ILE A 217 9.38 20.41 7.43
CA ILE A 217 9.06 21.27 6.29
C ILE A 217 9.94 20.91 5.08
N LEU A 218 11.24 20.70 5.29
CA LEU A 218 12.17 20.30 4.24
C LEU A 218 11.80 18.93 3.64
N GLY A 219 11.39 17.97 4.48
CA GLY A 219 10.95 16.65 4.05
C GLY A 219 9.77 16.73 3.09
N ILE A 220 8.73 17.47 3.49
CA ILE A 220 7.55 17.70 2.64
C ILE A 220 7.95 18.43 1.36
N SER A 221 8.66 19.57 1.47
CA SER A 221 9.02 20.39 0.32
C SER A 221 9.90 19.65 -0.69
N ALA A 222 10.88 18.87 -0.21
CA ALA A 222 11.74 18.08 -1.07
C ALA A 222 10.98 16.96 -1.80
N ASN A 223 10.04 16.29 -1.11
CA ASN A 223 9.23 15.25 -1.72
C ASN A 223 8.26 15.83 -2.76
N GLU A 224 7.57 16.93 -2.45
CA GLU A 224 6.67 17.60 -3.40
C GLU A 224 7.43 18.14 -4.64
N LEU A 225 8.60 18.74 -4.42
CA LEU A 225 9.45 19.21 -5.52
C LEU A 225 9.92 18.07 -6.43
N LYS A 226 10.32 16.93 -5.83
CA LYS A 226 10.69 15.72 -6.57
C LYS A 226 9.51 15.21 -7.39
N THR A 227 8.33 15.11 -6.79
CA THR A 227 7.10 14.65 -7.46
C THR A 227 6.76 15.56 -8.63
N TYR A 228 6.79 16.87 -8.43
CA TYR A 228 6.59 17.86 -9.48
C TYR A 228 7.61 17.71 -10.63
N TYR A 229 8.90 17.55 -10.31
CA TYR A 229 9.93 17.35 -11.31
C TYR A 229 9.74 16.07 -12.12
N LEU A 230 9.39 14.94 -11.46
CA LEU A 230 9.14 13.66 -12.13
C LEU A 230 7.87 13.71 -12.99
N GLN A 231 6.85 14.42 -12.54
CA GLN A 231 5.64 14.66 -13.33
C GLN A 231 5.96 15.45 -14.60
N GLN A 232 6.76 16.50 -14.51
CA GLN A 232 7.14 17.31 -15.67
C GLN A 232 8.08 16.56 -16.62
N SER A 233 9.05 15.80 -16.11
CA SER A 233 10.10 15.18 -16.93
C SER A 233 9.70 13.82 -17.51
N ARG A 234 8.87 13.03 -16.81
CA ARG A 234 8.49 11.65 -17.19
C ARG A 234 6.99 11.43 -17.30
N ASP A 235 6.19 12.47 -17.11
CA ASP A 235 4.73 12.34 -17.00
C ASP A 235 4.34 11.30 -15.94
N LEU A 236 5.07 11.33 -14.79
CA LEU A 236 4.84 10.39 -13.71
C LEU A 236 3.60 10.77 -12.91
N HIS A 237 2.64 9.86 -12.88
CA HIS A 237 1.48 9.91 -12.01
C HIS A 237 1.59 8.77 -11.00
N ASP A 238 1.48 9.07 -9.72
CA ASP A 238 1.55 8.12 -8.63
C ASP A 238 0.22 8.15 -7.89
N ILE A 239 -0.57 7.09 -8.03
CA ILE A 239 -1.97 7.03 -7.63
C ILE A 239 -2.16 5.87 -6.66
N ASP A 240 -2.66 6.16 -5.47
CA ASP A 240 -3.14 5.13 -4.55
C ASP A 240 -4.59 4.80 -4.86
N THR A 241 -4.88 3.53 -5.11
CA THR A 241 -6.24 3.00 -5.22
C THR A 241 -6.61 2.22 -3.95
N GLU A 242 -7.84 1.74 -3.85
CA GLU A 242 -8.23 0.85 -2.74
C GLU A 242 -7.40 -0.45 -2.72
N TYR A 243 -6.99 -0.94 -3.90
CA TYR A 243 -6.31 -2.24 -4.06
C TYR A 243 -4.80 -2.13 -4.16
N SER A 244 -4.27 -1.11 -4.84
CA SER A 244 -2.83 -1.00 -5.08
C SER A 244 -2.34 0.45 -5.17
N ARG A 245 -1.02 0.64 -5.13
CA ARG A 245 -0.39 1.90 -5.52
C ARG A 245 0.13 1.75 -6.93
N VAL A 246 -0.35 2.58 -7.83
CA VAL A 246 -0.12 2.52 -9.27
C VAL A 246 0.75 3.68 -9.70
N GLN A 247 1.77 3.38 -10.50
CA GLN A 247 2.61 4.40 -11.14
C GLN A 247 2.43 4.35 -12.64
N ILE A 248 2.18 5.51 -13.25
CA ILE A 248 2.01 5.68 -14.69
C ILE A 248 3.05 6.67 -15.15
N PHE A 249 3.82 6.31 -16.17
CA PHE A 249 4.87 7.17 -16.70
C PHE A 249 5.21 6.83 -18.15
N LYS A 250 6.00 7.71 -18.80
CA LYS A 250 6.46 7.50 -20.16
C LYS A 250 7.88 6.95 -20.19
N ILE A 251 8.10 5.99 -21.07
CA ILE A 251 9.42 5.44 -21.39
C ILE A 251 9.58 5.24 -22.91
N ILE A 252 10.81 5.08 -23.34
CA ILE A 252 11.10 4.63 -24.70
C ILE A 252 11.12 3.12 -24.71
N GLU A 253 10.27 2.52 -25.54
CA GLU A 253 10.24 1.06 -25.74
C GLU A 253 11.57 0.61 -26.42
N PRO A 254 12.29 -0.38 -25.84
CA PRO A 254 13.65 -0.69 -26.28
C PRO A 254 13.77 -1.19 -27.73
N HIS A 255 12.79 -1.93 -28.24
CA HIS A 255 12.84 -2.53 -29.57
C HIS A 255 12.39 -1.57 -30.67
N THR A 256 11.23 -0.94 -30.51
CA THR A 256 10.65 -0.03 -31.51
C THR A 256 11.19 1.38 -31.43
N LYS A 257 11.87 1.75 -30.33
CA LYS A 257 12.34 3.11 -30.01
C LYS A 257 11.21 4.17 -29.95
N LYS A 258 9.97 3.71 -29.91
CA LYS A 258 8.80 4.59 -29.77
C LYS A 258 8.54 4.93 -28.31
N MET A 259 7.92 6.09 -28.09
CA MET A 259 7.46 6.48 -26.77
C MET A 259 6.20 5.72 -26.41
N ILE A 260 6.22 5.08 -25.25
CA ILE A 260 5.07 4.39 -24.68
C ILE A 260 4.74 4.96 -23.30
N ARG A 261 3.47 4.87 -22.94
CA ARG A 261 3.00 5.05 -21.56
C ARG A 261 2.83 3.68 -20.94
N VAL A 262 3.37 3.52 -19.74
CA VAL A 262 3.32 2.27 -18.99
C VAL A 262 2.60 2.47 -17.66
N LEU A 263 2.03 1.39 -17.16
CA LEU A 263 1.41 1.27 -15.85
C LEU A 263 2.10 0.14 -15.08
N THR A 264 2.48 0.42 -13.84
CA THR A 264 3.05 -0.56 -12.92
C THR A 264 2.53 -0.36 -11.50
N ASN A 265 2.35 -1.44 -10.77
CA ASN A 265 2.14 -1.48 -9.32
C ASN A 265 3.22 -2.31 -8.62
N ASP A 266 4.18 -2.82 -9.37
CA ASP A 266 5.29 -3.64 -8.92
C ASP A 266 6.60 -3.13 -9.53
N PRO A 267 7.70 -3.01 -8.79
CA PRO A 267 8.97 -2.47 -9.30
C PRO A 267 9.64 -3.34 -10.36
N TYR A 268 9.26 -4.60 -10.44
CA TYR A 268 9.88 -5.59 -11.32
C TYR A 268 9.04 -5.91 -12.55
N PHE A 269 7.81 -5.43 -12.61
CA PHE A 269 6.87 -5.81 -13.64
C PHE A 269 6.02 -4.63 -14.14
N VAL A 270 5.97 -4.45 -15.47
CA VAL A 270 5.08 -3.51 -16.12
C VAL A 270 3.79 -4.25 -16.50
N GLN A 271 2.68 -3.85 -15.89
CA GLN A 271 1.39 -4.51 -16.10
C GLN A 271 0.73 -4.17 -17.42
N SER A 272 0.86 -2.92 -17.86
CA SER A 272 0.20 -2.49 -19.09
C SER A 272 1.00 -1.41 -19.79
N GLY A 273 0.86 -1.34 -21.11
CA GLY A 273 1.50 -0.33 -21.93
C GLY A 273 0.66 0.05 -23.14
N THR A 274 0.82 1.31 -23.59
CA THR A 274 0.21 1.81 -24.83
C THR A 274 1.18 2.72 -25.55
N PHE A 275 1.28 2.60 -26.88
CA PHE A 275 1.98 3.60 -27.68
C PHE A 275 1.25 4.94 -27.60
N LEU A 276 1.99 6.06 -27.65
CA LEU A 276 1.35 7.38 -27.61
C LEU A 276 0.65 7.72 -28.93
N ASP A 277 1.10 7.11 -30.01
CA ASP A 277 0.68 7.39 -31.40
C ASP A 277 -0.26 6.33 -31.99
N SER A 278 -0.40 5.15 -31.35
CA SER A 278 -1.27 4.08 -31.85
C SER A 278 -1.89 3.27 -30.72
N ASP A 279 -2.90 2.44 -31.05
CA ASP A 279 -3.54 1.49 -30.14
C ASP A 279 -2.98 0.05 -30.31
N ASP A 280 -1.87 -0.11 -31.04
CA ASP A 280 -1.19 -1.40 -31.18
C ASP A 280 -0.74 -1.93 -29.81
N LEU A 281 -0.72 -3.25 -29.70
CA LEU A 281 -0.24 -3.91 -28.49
C LEU A 281 1.28 -3.75 -28.34
N VAL A 282 1.70 -3.21 -27.21
CA VAL A 282 3.12 -2.99 -26.90
C VAL A 282 3.81 -4.31 -26.58
N PHE A 283 3.24 -5.09 -25.66
CA PHE A 283 3.89 -6.27 -25.10
C PHE A 283 3.49 -7.54 -25.85
N ASP A 284 4.45 -8.45 -26.04
CA ASP A 284 4.24 -9.68 -26.80
C ASP A 284 3.25 -10.62 -26.10
N TYR A 285 3.23 -10.67 -24.76
CA TYR A 285 2.27 -11.51 -24.05
C TYR A 285 0.81 -11.18 -24.43
N ASN A 286 0.49 -9.90 -24.58
CA ASN A 286 -0.83 -9.47 -25.03
C ASN A 286 -1.14 -9.92 -26.47
N LYS A 287 -0.12 -10.01 -27.32
CA LYS A 287 -0.27 -10.48 -28.70
C LYS A 287 -0.60 -11.98 -28.74
N TYR A 288 -0.08 -12.75 -27.79
CA TYR A 288 -0.38 -14.19 -27.70
C TYR A 288 -1.84 -14.49 -27.37
N TYR A 289 -2.59 -13.59 -26.77
CA TYR A 289 -4.03 -13.77 -26.62
C TYR A 289 -4.76 -13.95 -27.99
N HIS A 290 -4.17 -13.48 -29.09
CA HIS A 290 -4.72 -13.71 -30.43
C HIS A 290 -4.57 -15.16 -30.93
N LEU A 291 -3.88 -16.04 -30.20
CA LEU A 291 -4.00 -17.48 -30.43
C LEU A 291 -5.47 -17.96 -30.36
N LEU A 292 -6.31 -17.15 -29.73
CA LEU A 292 -7.75 -17.33 -29.77
C LEU A 292 -8.30 -17.58 -31.16
N ARG A 293 -7.79 -16.89 -32.20
CA ARG A 293 -8.21 -17.10 -33.58
C ARG A 293 -7.90 -18.50 -34.12
N HIS A 294 -6.84 -19.10 -33.60
CA HIS A 294 -6.44 -20.44 -34.02
C HIS A 294 -7.32 -21.51 -33.37
N PHE A 295 -7.60 -21.34 -32.07
CA PHE A 295 -8.35 -22.34 -31.31
C PHE A 295 -9.87 -22.15 -31.36
N LYS A 296 -10.34 -20.91 -31.53
CA LYS A 296 -11.77 -20.55 -31.59
C LYS A 296 -12.02 -19.46 -32.63
N PRO A 297 -11.97 -19.80 -33.95
CA PRO A 297 -12.11 -18.81 -35.04
C PRO A 297 -13.45 -18.09 -35.06
N ASP A 298 -14.51 -18.70 -34.56
CA ASP A 298 -15.90 -18.22 -34.51
C ASP A 298 -16.26 -17.59 -33.18
N VAL A 299 -15.28 -17.12 -32.38
CA VAL A 299 -15.49 -16.50 -31.10
C VAL A 299 -16.52 -15.34 -31.17
N LYS A 300 -17.47 -15.35 -30.26
CA LYS A 300 -18.53 -14.31 -30.13
C LYS A 300 -18.48 -13.63 -28.79
N LYS A 301 -18.19 -14.35 -27.71
CA LYS A 301 -18.20 -13.81 -26.36
C LYS A 301 -17.00 -14.33 -25.56
N SER A 302 -16.16 -13.40 -25.12
CA SER A 302 -15.00 -13.70 -24.28
C SER A 302 -15.13 -13.09 -22.91
N LEU A 303 -14.57 -13.74 -21.89
CA LEU A 303 -14.36 -13.20 -20.55
C LEU A 303 -12.88 -12.94 -20.34
N MET A 304 -12.52 -11.79 -19.81
CA MET A 304 -11.17 -11.48 -19.35
C MET A 304 -11.17 -11.22 -17.86
N ILE A 305 -10.31 -11.88 -17.12
CA ILE A 305 -10.10 -11.66 -15.68
C ILE A 305 -8.87 -10.77 -15.53
N GLY A 306 -9.09 -9.54 -15.06
CA GLY A 306 -8.10 -8.47 -14.99
C GLY A 306 -8.14 -7.55 -16.22
N GLY A 307 -8.20 -6.25 -15.97
CA GLY A 307 -8.29 -5.23 -17.01
C GLY A 307 -7.03 -4.37 -17.14
N ALA A 308 -6.46 -3.97 -16.02
CA ALA A 308 -5.34 -3.03 -15.93
C ALA A 308 -5.50 -1.81 -16.88
N GLY A 309 -4.64 -1.62 -17.88
CA GLY A 309 -4.77 -0.58 -18.90
C GLY A 309 -5.72 -0.91 -20.05
N TYR A 310 -6.42 -2.02 -20.01
CA TYR A 310 -7.37 -2.48 -21.04
C TYR A 310 -6.77 -2.54 -22.46
N SER A 311 -5.46 -2.77 -22.58
CA SER A 311 -4.77 -2.78 -23.86
C SER A 311 -5.30 -3.87 -24.77
N PHE A 312 -5.41 -5.11 -24.27
CA PHE A 312 -5.95 -6.23 -25.04
C PHE A 312 -7.46 -6.08 -25.31
N PRO A 313 -8.35 -5.75 -24.38
CA PRO A 313 -9.76 -5.54 -24.67
C PRO A 313 -10.02 -4.53 -25.79
N LYS A 314 -9.27 -3.43 -25.87
CA LYS A 314 -9.38 -2.45 -26.95
C LYS A 314 -8.98 -3.07 -28.32
N ASP A 315 -7.84 -3.73 -28.36
CA ASP A 315 -7.33 -4.38 -29.57
C ASP A 315 -8.25 -5.55 -30.01
N TYR A 316 -8.79 -6.31 -29.05
CA TYR A 316 -9.79 -7.35 -29.30
C TYR A 316 -11.02 -6.78 -30.01
N LEU A 317 -11.60 -5.69 -29.52
CA LEU A 317 -12.79 -5.08 -30.12
C LEU A 317 -12.53 -4.57 -31.55
N ALA A 318 -11.31 -4.14 -31.84
CA ALA A 318 -10.90 -3.72 -33.19
C ALA A 318 -10.74 -4.92 -34.14
N LYS A 319 -10.17 -6.03 -33.67
CA LYS A 319 -9.83 -7.19 -34.48
C LYS A 319 -10.94 -8.25 -34.59
N TYR A 320 -11.91 -8.23 -33.66
CA TYR A 320 -13.06 -9.14 -33.65
C TYR A 320 -14.37 -8.33 -33.73
N PRO A 321 -14.76 -7.86 -34.94
CA PRO A 321 -15.87 -6.92 -35.09
C PRO A 321 -17.24 -7.47 -34.67
N ASN A 322 -17.40 -8.80 -34.70
CA ASN A 322 -18.65 -9.51 -34.38
C ASN A 322 -18.64 -10.13 -32.98
N ALA A 323 -17.62 -9.85 -32.17
CA ALA A 323 -17.47 -10.42 -30.85
C ALA A 323 -17.59 -9.33 -29.75
N GLU A 324 -18.01 -9.76 -28.58
CA GLU A 324 -18.05 -8.96 -27.35
C GLU A 324 -17.07 -9.52 -26.33
N ILE A 325 -16.61 -8.65 -25.42
CA ILE A 325 -15.74 -9.02 -24.32
C ILE A 325 -16.28 -8.45 -23.01
N GLU A 326 -16.36 -9.31 -21.99
CA GLU A 326 -16.63 -8.91 -20.62
C GLU A 326 -15.32 -8.95 -19.83
N VAL A 327 -15.06 -7.91 -19.02
CA VAL A 327 -13.86 -7.81 -18.20
C VAL A 327 -14.28 -7.76 -16.74
N ALA A 328 -13.81 -8.70 -15.94
CA ALA A 328 -13.91 -8.66 -14.48
C ALA A 328 -12.65 -8.00 -13.93
N GLU A 329 -12.77 -6.75 -13.48
CA GLU A 329 -11.69 -5.97 -12.87
C GLU A 329 -12.06 -5.66 -11.42
N ILE A 330 -11.15 -6.01 -10.50
CA ILE A 330 -11.42 -5.83 -9.08
C ILE A 330 -11.40 -4.36 -8.65
N ASP A 331 -10.58 -3.55 -9.32
CA ASP A 331 -10.33 -2.16 -8.95
C ASP A 331 -11.07 -1.18 -9.88
N PRO A 332 -12.17 -0.55 -9.42
CA PRO A 332 -12.89 0.44 -10.22
C PRO A 332 -12.02 1.62 -10.67
N GLN A 333 -11.07 2.03 -9.82
CA GLN A 333 -10.17 3.14 -10.14
C GLN A 333 -9.19 2.78 -11.27
N MET A 334 -8.86 1.49 -11.45
CA MET A 334 -8.06 1.03 -12.58
C MET A 334 -8.76 1.30 -13.91
N THR A 335 -10.08 1.14 -13.97
CA THR A 335 -10.88 1.48 -15.16
C THR A 335 -10.84 2.98 -15.47
N GLU A 336 -10.93 3.84 -14.44
CA GLU A 336 -10.82 5.29 -14.62
C GLU A 336 -9.41 5.69 -15.09
N ILE A 337 -8.38 5.09 -14.52
CA ILE A 337 -6.99 5.23 -14.97
C ILE A 337 -6.85 4.83 -16.45
N ALA A 338 -7.49 3.73 -16.85
CA ALA A 338 -7.46 3.30 -18.24
C ALA A 338 -8.17 4.29 -19.19
N ARG A 339 -9.27 4.89 -18.74
CA ARG A 339 -9.96 5.95 -19.49
C ARG A 339 -9.09 7.19 -19.66
N GLU A 340 -8.47 7.65 -18.60
CA GLU A 340 -7.66 8.88 -18.58
C GLU A 340 -6.33 8.71 -19.30
N PHE A 341 -5.61 7.64 -19.04
CA PHE A 341 -4.22 7.50 -19.47
C PHE A 341 -4.01 6.52 -20.64
N PHE A 342 -4.92 5.55 -20.85
CA PHE A 342 -4.78 4.48 -21.84
C PHE A 342 -5.83 4.53 -22.95
N ARG A 343 -6.56 5.63 -23.08
CA ARG A 343 -7.56 5.86 -24.15
C ARG A 343 -8.66 4.81 -24.18
N LEU A 344 -9.04 4.25 -23.05
CA LEU A 344 -10.20 3.38 -22.97
C LEU A 344 -11.47 4.21 -23.23
N LYS A 345 -12.26 3.80 -24.23
CA LYS A 345 -13.52 4.45 -24.61
C LYS A 345 -14.67 3.51 -24.31
N GLU A 346 -15.84 4.07 -24.09
CA GLU A 346 -17.06 3.29 -24.01
C GLU A 346 -17.33 2.57 -25.33
N ASN A 347 -17.72 1.31 -25.24
CA ASN A 347 -18.05 0.51 -26.39
C ASN A 347 -19.17 -0.47 -25.99
N PRO A 348 -20.28 -0.56 -26.75
CA PRO A 348 -21.42 -1.44 -26.40
C PRO A 348 -21.04 -2.92 -26.38
N ARG A 349 -19.91 -3.32 -27.00
CA ARG A 349 -19.40 -4.69 -27.01
C ARG A 349 -18.38 -4.95 -25.89
N LEU A 350 -18.07 -3.93 -25.05
CA LEU A 350 -17.23 -4.05 -23.86
C LEU A 350 -18.11 -3.92 -22.63
N LYS A 351 -18.25 -5.02 -21.90
CA LYS A 351 -18.87 -4.99 -20.58
C LYS A 351 -17.79 -5.03 -19.50
N ILE A 352 -17.84 -4.13 -18.54
CA ILE A 352 -16.91 -4.08 -17.41
C ILE A 352 -17.71 -4.35 -16.13
N THR A 353 -17.25 -5.34 -15.35
CA THR A 353 -17.82 -5.69 -14.06
C THR A 353 -16.76 -5.52 -12.99
N HIS A 354 -16.97 -4.58 -12.05
CA HIS A 354 -16.04 -4.33 -10.95
C HIS A 354 -16.30 -5.35 -9.84
N GLN A 355 -15.55 -6.45 -9.89
CA GLN A 355 -15.67 -7.56 -8.94
C GLN A 355 -14.38 -8.38 -8.91
N ASP A 356 -14.10 -9.01 -7.75
CA ASP A 356 -13.06 -10.04 -7.66
C ASP A 356 -13.31 -11.15 -8.69
N GLY A 357 -12.27 -11.54 -9.44
CA GLY A 357 -12.38 -12.51 -10.53
C GLY A 357 -12.90 -13.88 -10.08
N ARG A 358 -12.54 -14.33 -8.86
CA ARG A 358 -13.06 -15.58 -8.30
C ARG A 358 -14.54 -15.48 -7.96
N VAL A 359 -14.94 -14.37 -7.35
CA VAL A 359 -16.35 -14.13 -7.03
C VAL A 359 -17.18 -14.03 -8.30
N PHE A 360 -16.66 -13.33 -9.32
CA PHE A 360 -17.29 -13.27 -10.64
C PHE A 360 -17.49 -14.66 -11.23
N LEU A 361 -16.43 -15.48 -11.28
CA LEU A 361 -16.52 -16.85 -11.80
C LEU A 361 -17.53 -17.71 -11.03
N ASN A 362 -17.64 -17.56 -9.71
CA ASN A 362 -18.60 -18.30 -8.90
C ASN A 362 -20.05 -17.96 -9.25
N GLN A 363 -20.34 -16.70 -9.63
CA GLN A 363 -21.67 -16.18 -9.88
C GLN A 363 -22.10 -16.22 -11.34
N ALA A 364 -21.14 -16.24 -12.26
CA ALA A 364 -21.41 -16.28 -13.70
C ALA A 364 -22.21 -17.52 -14.09
N GLU A 365 -23.09 -17.38 -15.06
CA GLU A 365 -23.89 -18.50 -15.59
C GLU A 365 -23.00 -19.51 -16.35
N SER A 366 -23.46 -20.76 -16.45
CA SER A 366 -22.78 -21.81 -17.18
C SER A 366 -22.89 -21.61 -18.70
N ASN A 367 -21.91 -22.11 -19.45
CA ASN A 367 -21.90 -22.14 -20.93
C ASN A 367 -22.07 -20.76 -21.59
N GLN A 368 -21.48 -19.72 -21.02
CA GLN A 368 -21.62 -18.33 -21.50
C GLN A 368 -20.54 -17.94 -22.50
N TYR A 369 -19.29 -18.37 -22.28
CA TYR A 369 -18.12 -17.81 -22.96
C TYR A 369 -17.50 -18.79 -23.93
N ASP A 370 -17.09 -18.29 -25.09
CA ASP A 370 -16.28 -19.01 -26.07
C ASP A 370 -14.80 -19.04 -25.64
N ALA A 371 -14.38 -18.04 -24.84
CA ALA A 371 -13.03 -17.98 -24.33
C ALA A 371 -12.98 -17.32 -22.94
N VAL A 372 -12.07 -17.80 -22.08
CA VAL A 372 -11.67 -17.15 -20.84
C VAL A 372 -10.19 -16.80 -20.91
N LEU A 373 -9.90 -15.51 -20.73
CA LEU A 373 -8.55 -14.94 -20.76
C LEU A 373 -8.15 -14.57 -19.34
N MET A 374 -7.11 -15.24 -18.81
CA MET A 374 -6.66 -15.06 -17.44
C MET A 374 -5.46 -14.12 -17.43
N ASP A 375 -5.65 -12.88 -16.93
CA ASP A 375 -4.62 -11.81 -16.87
C ASP A 375 -4.67 -11.03 -15.53
N ALA A 376 -4.94 -11.73 -14.43
CA ALA A 376 -5.12 -11.12 -13.11
C ALA A 376 -3.84 -11.11 -12.24
N PHE A 377 -2.67 -11.31 -12.83
CA PHE A 377 -1.41 -11.44 -12.09
C PHE A 377 -0.64 -10.12 -12.11
N GLY A 378 -0.77 -9.37 -11.03
CA GLY A 378 -0.14 -8.06 -10.88
C GLY A 378 1.29 -8.07 -10.37
N SER A 379 1.85 -9.22 -9.98
CA SER A 379 3.21 -9.34 -9.43
C SER A 379 3.74 -10.76 -9.58
N LEU A 380 5.05 -10.88 -9.81
CA LEU A 380 5.75 -12.18 -9.79
C LEU A 380 5.75 -12.84 -8.39
N PHE A 381 5.55 -12.05 -7.34
CA PHE A 381 5.64 -12.50 -5.94
C PHE A 381 4.27 -12.60 -5.25
N SER A 382 3.21 -12.14 -5.89
CA SER A 382 1.86 -12.14 -5.32
C SER A 382 0.86 -12.60 -6.37
N VAL A 383 0.75 -13.92 -6.48
CA VAL A 383 -0.25 -14.57 -7.34
C VAL A 383 -1.57 -14.65 -6.57
N PRO A 384 -2.70 -14.26 -7.14
CA PRO A 384 -4.00 -14.41 -6.50
C PRO A 384 -4.38 -15.89 -6.42
N PHE A 385 -3.96 -16.56 -5.33
CA PHE A 385 -4.12 -18.01 -5.13
C PHE A 385 -5.56 -18.48 -5.33
N GLN A 386 -6.56 -17.64 -5.07
CA GLN A 386 -7.96 -17.97 -5.27
C GLN A 386 -8.32 -18.21 -6.75
N LEU A 387 -7.47 -17.80 -7.69
CA LEU A 387 -7.64 -18.05 -9.12
C LEU A 387 -6.81 -19.21 -9.66
N THR A 388 -5.94 -19.81 -8.81
CA THR A 388 -5.03 -20.91 -9.18
C THR A 388 -5.42 -22.25 -8.54
N THR A 389 -6.60 -22.33 -7.92
CA THR A 389 -7.09 -23.55 -7.29
C THR A 389 -7.87 -24.42 -8.26
N PHE A 390 -7.96 -25.72 -7.98
CA PHE A 390 -8.75 -26.66 -8.74
C PHE A 390 -10.23 -26.24 -8.87
N GLU A 391 -10.81 -25.66 -7.79
CA GLU A 391 -12.17 -25.13 -7.82
C GLU A 391 -12.28 -23.90 -8.74
N ALA A 392 -11.22 -23.10 -8.90
CA ALA A 392 -11.23 -22.01 -9.87
C ALA A 392 -11.31 -22.56 -11.28
N VAL A 393 -10.50 -23.58 -11.60
CA VAL A 393 -10.53 -24.26 -12.91
C VAL A 393 -11.87 -24.88 -13.17
N GLN A 394 -12.52 -25.53 -12.19
CA GLN A 394 -13.88 -26.02 -12.33
C GLN A 394 -14.89 -24.93 -12.68
N HIS A 395 -14.78 -23.75 -12.05
CA HIS A 395 -15.65 -22.64 -12.39
C HIS A 395 -15.35 -22.04 -13.75
N ILE A 396 -14.09 -21.98 -14.15
CA ILE A 396 -13.69 -21.56 -15.50
C ILE A 396 -14.30 -22.52 -16.52
N ASN A 397 -14.15 -23.84 -16.32
CA ASN A 397 -14.75 -24.84 -17.19
C ASN A 397 -16.28 -24.72 -17.26
N ARG A 398 -16.94 -24.49 -16.12
CA ARG A 398 -18.39 -24.34 -16.04
C ARG A 398 -18.92 -23.14 -16.84
N VAL A 399 -18.21 -22.01 -16.84
CA VAL A 399 -18.66 -20.79 -17.56
C VAL A 399 -18.31 -20.84 -19.05
N LEU A 400 -17.35 -21.68 -19.45
CA LEU A 400 -17.04 -21.94 -20.85
C LEU A 400 -18.13 -22.76 -21.53
N LYS A 401 -18.31 -22.55 -22.80
CA LYS A 401 -19.03 -23.46 -23.69
C LYS A 401 -18.25 -24.75 -23.90
N ASP A 402 -18.91 -25.81 -24.39
CA ASP A 402 -18.30 -27.15 -24.54
C ASP A 402 -17.02 -27.16 -25.39
N ASP A 403 -16.92 -26.28 -26.38
CA ASP A 403 -15.76 -26.07 -27.24
C ASP A 403 -14.97 -24.79 -26.92
N GLY A 404 -15.20 -24.26 -25.72
CA GLY A 404 -14.55 -23.03 -25.23
C GLY A 404 -13.08 -23.25 -24.89
N VAL A 405 -12.30 -22.16 -24.89
CA VAL A 405 -10.85 -22.18 -24.67
C VAL A 405 -10.43 -21.29 -23.53
N VAL A 406 -9.34 -21.67 -22.82
CA VAL A 406 -8.68 -20.83 -21.83
C VAL A 406 -7.34 -20.38 -22.38
N ILE A 407 -7.04 -19.10 -22.25
CA ILE A 407 -5.70 -18.58 -22.51
C ILE A 407 -5.22 -17.89 -21.24
N PHE A 408 -4.13 -18.40 -20.69
CA PHE A 408 -3.63 -18.02 -19.38
C PHE A 408 -2.25 -17.35 -19.50
N ASN A 409 -2.17 -16.07 -19.09
CA ASN A 409 -0.89 -15.37 -18.95
C ASN A 409 -0.27 -15.75 -17.60
N LEU A 410 0.66 -16.68 -17.60
CA LEU A 410 1.33 -17.16 -16.41
C LEU A 410 2.80 -16.79 -16.43
N GLY A 411 3.20 -15.86 -15.56
CA GLY A 411 4.61 -15.51 -15.36
C GLY A 411 5.34 -16.55 -14.52
N GLY A 412 6.46 -17.07 -15.02
CA GLY A 412 7.27 -18.02 -14.27
C GLY A 412 8.42 -18.63 -15.08
N ALA A 413 9.34 -19.31 -14.41
CA ALA A 413 10.39 -20.06 -15.07
C ALA A 413 9.81 -21.34 -15.70
N ILE A 414 10.33 -21.68 -16.89
CA ILE A 414 9.90 -22.90 -17.62
C ILE A 414 10.68 -24.14 -17.14
N LYS A 415 11.88 -23.97 -16.56
CA LYS A 415 12.78 -25.06 -16.14
C LYS A 415 13.47 -24.74 -14.82
N GLY A 416 13.96 -25.78 -14.13
CA GLY A 416 14.65 -25.70 -12.86
C GLY A 416 13.70 -25.58 -11.66
N ASP A 417 14.25 -25.33 -10.46
CA ASP A 417 13.48 -25.28 -9.21
C ASP A 417 12.41 -24.17 -9.20
N ALA A 418 12.66 -23.08 -9.91
CA ALA A 418 11.73 -21.97 -10.05
C ALA A 418 10.54 -22.28 -10.99
N ALA A 419 10.51 -23.44 -11.66
CA ALA A 419 9.39 -23.87 -12.52
C ALA A 419 8.28 -24.58 -11.74
N SER A 420 8.42 -24.81 -10.44
CA SER A 420 7.46 -25.56 -9.62
C SER A 420 6.05 -24.95 -9.65
N PHE A 421 5.94 -23.63 -9.66
CA PHE A 421 4.65 -22.95 -9.77
C PHE A 421 3.97 -23.23 -11.12
N LEU A 422 4.68 -23.05 -12.24
CA LEU A 422 4.15 -23.36 -13.57
C LEU A 422 3.71 -24.83 -13.68
N GLN A 423 4.50 -25.76 -13.12
CA GLN A 423 4.17 -27.18 -13.12
C GLN A 423 2.92 -27.48 -12.29
N ALA A 424 2.77 -26.83 -11.14
CA ALA A 424 1.58 -26.95 -10.31
C ALA A 424 0.32 -26.47 -11.04
N GLU A 425 0.40 -25.31 -11.71
CA GLU A 425 -0.71 -24.77 -12.50
C GLU A 425 -1.08 -25.68 -13.67
N LEU A 426 -0.08 -26.17 -14.43
CA LEU A 426 -0.32 -27.12 -15.53
C LEU A 426 -0.97 -28.42 -15.09
N ASN A 427 -0.74 -28.85 -13.87
CA ASN A 427 -1.40 -30.05 -13.28
C ASN A 427 -2.81 -29.74 -12.75
N THR A 428 -3.12 -28.46 -12.49
CA THR A 428 -4.41 -28.01 -11.98
C THR A 428 -5.41 -27.78 -13.11
N TYR A 429 -4.95 -27.27 -14.27
CA TYR A 429 -5.70 -27.07 -15.52
C TYR A 429 -5.75 -28.35 -16.37
#